data_aa58c5c8c15d79b01f44d70a6698ac5d
#
_entry.id   aa58c5c8c15d79b01f44d70a6698ac5d
#
_cell.length_a   1.000
_cell.length_b   1.000
_cell.length_c   1.000
_cell.angle_alpha   90.00
_cell.angle_beta   90.00
_cell.angle_gamma   90.00
#
_symmetry.space_group_name_H-M   'P 1'
#
loop_
_entity.id
_entity.type
_entity.pdbx_description
1 polymer ?
#
loop_
_entity_poly.entity_id
_entity_poly.type
_entity_poly.pdbx_seq_one_letter_code
_entity_poly.pdbx_strand_id
1 'polypeptide(L)'
;MLAVVKSLFALPAIIIVMAGLGVPPVTRAQAGAGPASFTVKVDAPQNGTLQINPPIPGDHQVPAGAVLKIKAIPAPGFALDSGYYWTASKSGMYFEFPTPAFEVTIDKNKTIGASFIEKKALKGFKVVNNVVFAQPGVKPLKYDVYSPIGARNLPLIVIIHGGGWSVNCEDVMRGLARELVRGGKYVVASVDYRWIGTQDGDQKPNSMADIIQDVYGAIAHLQEHAKEYGADPTRLAVTGDSAGGHLSAAAINLADHIGDGGFGVKDGVYEFKPSYLPAGKTAAQVRTEIVQALKAAAPSYGVFSSASLGGWSRRGGAGGQTDAAIHAISPQDNIPNVKDRAVPQFLLRGTVDPLIQNSAVQAYADALMAAGQSVTYIQVPGASHAFLDWKPDPQVKATFKRFGVPYAAKMEEFFNSVFYPLQPGASS
;
A
#
# COMPACT_ATOMS: atom_id res chain seq x y z
N MET A 1 17.91 65.91 -5.70
CA MET A 1 17.86 66.14 -4.25
C MET A 1 18.14 64.79 -3.63
N LEU A 2 19.37 64.50 -3.36
CA LEU A 2 20.17 64.54 -2.10
C LEU A 2 19.32 64.15 -0.88
N ALA A 3 19.66 63.10 -0.13
CA ALA A 3 20.85 63.10 0.71
C ALA A 3 21.26 61.67 1.09
N VAL A 4 22.57 61.50 1.07
CA VAL A 4 23.41 60.41 1.62
C VAL A 4 23.58 60.66 3.12
N VAL A 5 23.55 59.59 3.95
CA VAL A 5 24.23 59.63 5.27
C VAL A 5 25.00 58.33 5.45
N LYS A 6 26.34 58.51 5.58
CA LYS A 6 27.33 57.52 6.07
C LYS A 6 27.35 57.58 7.60
N SER A 7 27.66 56.45 8.24
CA SER A 7 28.34 56.41 9.55
C SER A 7 28.81 54.96 9.79
N LEU A 8 30.03 54.64 9.77
CA LEU A 8 31.21 54.69 10.63
C LEU A 8 31.32 53.53 11.63
N PHE A 9 32.40 52.86 11.44
CA PHE A 9 32.97 51.77 12.25
C PHE A 9 33.33 52.21 13.69
N ALA A 10 33.19 51.31 14.65
CA ALA A 10 33.97 51.30 15.87
C ALA A 10 34.20 49.87 16.37
N LEU A 11 35.45 49.44 16.36
CA LEU A 11 35.97 48.31 17.14
C LEU A 11 36.25 48.78 18.59
N PRO A 12 36.07 47.93 19.59
CA PRO A 12 36.82 48.08 20.83
C PRO A 12 37.79 46.93 21.12
N ALA A 13 38.86 47.37 21.69
CA ALA A 13 40.07 46.82 22.20
C ALA A 13 40.00 45.49 22.96
N ILE A 14 41.03 44.68 22.73
CA ILE A 14 41.44 43.51 23.49
C ILE A 14 41.99 43.96 24.84
N ILE A 15 41.42 43.46 25.93
CA ILE A 15 42.05 43.47 27.26
C ILE A 15 42.41 42.02 27.61
N ILE A 16 43.74 41.74 27.64
CA ILE A 16 44.30 40.50 28.18
C ILE A 16 44.39 40.67 29.71
N VAL A 17 43.64 39.86 30.42
CA VAL A 17 43.81 39.66 31.87
C VAL A 17 44.40 38.27 32.10
N MET A 18 45.67 38.25 32.49
CA MET A 18 46.29 37.02 33.00
C MET A 18 45.82 36.81 34.45
N ALA A 19 45.19 35.70 34.72
CA ALA A 19 44.92 35.29 36.08
C ALA A 19 44.96 33.75 36.23
N GLY A 20 45.90 33.32 37.02
CA GLY A 20 45.87 32.22 37.97
C GLY A 20 45.58 30.80 37.47
N LEU A 21 46.65 29.97 37.51
CA LEU A 21 46.54 28.50 37.44
C LEU A 21 45.74 27.97 38.63
N GLY A 22 44.44 27.79 38.44
CA GLY A 22 43.59 26.99 39.32
C GLY A 22 43.49 25.56 38.74
N VAL A 23 43.87 24.55 39.54
CA VAL A 23 43.65 23.14 39.24
C VAL A 23 42.16 22.93 39.01
N PRO A 24 41.70 22.40 37.84
CA PRO A 24 40.30 22.13 37.64
C PRO A 24 39.80 20.99 38.61
N PRO A 25 38.59 21.12 39.18
CA PRO A 25 38.05 20.04 39.97
C PRO A 25 37.89 18.82 39.08
N VAL A 26 38.32 17.68 39.60
CA VAL A 26 38.09 16.36 39.01
C VAL A 26 36.57 16.20 38.89
N THR A 27 36.05 16.41 37.72
CA THR A 27 34.65 16.07 37.42
C THR A 27 34.51 14.56 37.58
N ARG A 28 33.79 14.18 38.62
CA ARG A 28 33.32 12.81 38.84
C ARG A 28 32.66 12.33 37.55
N ALA A 29 33.29 11.36 36.88
CA ALA A 29 32.66 10.71 35.72
C ALA A 29 31.23 10.36 36.06
N GLN A 30 30.28 10.92 35.34
CA GLN A 30 28.90 10.44 35.38
C GLN A 30 28.96 8.94 35.09
N ALA A 31 28.47 8.16 36.03
CA ALA A 31 28.25 6.73 35.82
C ALA A 31 27.53 6.56 34.49
N GLY A 32 28.18 5.85 33.55
CA GLY A 32 27.68 5.67 32.20
C GLY A 32 26.23 5.21 32.24
N ALA A 33 25.37 5.89 31.49
CA ALA A 33 24.05 5.40 31.23
C ALA A 33 24.19 3.94 30.75
N GLY A 34 23.57 3.01 31.43
CA GLY A 34 23.53 1.61 31.03
C GLY A 34 23.06 1.51 29.57
N PRO A 35 23.31 0.40 28.88
CA PRO A 35 22.89 0.25 27.50
C PRO A 35 21.41 0.61 27.37
N ALA A 36 21.08 1.44 26.36
CA ALA A 36 19.70 1.85 26.13
C ALA A 36 18.80 0.60 26.05
N SER A 37 17.67 0.61 26.71
CA SER A 37 16.68 -0.47 26.67
C SER A 37 15.34 0.06 26.18
N PHE A 38 14.52 -0.84 25.64
CA PHE A 38 13.20 -0.53 25.15
C PHE A 38 12.15 -1.46 25.78
N THR A 39 10.96 -0.94 25.96
CA THR A 39 9.84 -1.73 26.47
C THR A 39 9.30 -2.64 25.36
N VAL A 40 9.29 -3.95 25.65
CA VAL A 40 8.69 -4.96 24.77
C VAL A 40 7.49 -5.59 25.47
N LYS A 41 6.32 -5.47 24.83
CA LYS A 41 5.08 -6.09 25.26
C LYS A 41 4.75 -7.29 24.36
N VAL A 42 3.94 -8.21 24.87
CA VAL A 42 3.41 -9.35 24.11
C VAL A 42 1.90 -9.28 24.11
N ASP A 43 1.30 -9.23 22.93
CA ASP A 43 -0.13 -9.45 22.78
C ASP A 43 -0.43 -10.93 22.98
N ALA A 44 -1.30 -11.26 23.92
CA ALA A 44 -1.68 -12.65 24.17
C ALA A 44 -2.46 -13.21 22.96
N PRO A 45 -1.89 -14.17 22.21
CA PRO A 45 -2.53 -14.66 21.02
C PRO A 45 -3.74 -15.53 21.36
N GLN A 46 -4.82 -15.39 20.59
CA GLN A 46 -5.95 -16.31 20.62
C GLN A 46 -5.69 -17.47 19.64
N ASN A 47 -6.09 -18.70 20.01
CA ASN A 47 -5.99 -19.89 19.17
C ASN A 47 -4.55 -20.33 18.84
N GLY A 48 -3.63 -20.07 19.76
CA GLY A 48 -2.24 -20.47 19.66
C GLY A 48 -1.38 -19.87 20.77
N THR A 49 -0.07 -20.08 20.69
CA THR A 49 0.91 -19.59 21.69
C THR A 49 2.14 -19.02 20.99
N LEU A 50 2.93 -18.23 21.73
CA LEU A 50 4.24 -17.73 21.31
C LEU A 50 5.32 -18.30 22.22
N GLN A 51 6.42 -18.74 21.61
CA GLN A 51 7.69 -18.97 22.28
C GLN A 51 8.67 -17.87 21.86
N ILE A 52 9.30 -17.22 22.82
CA ILE A 52 10.22 -16.09 22.58
C ILE A 52 11.56 -16.42 23.23
N ASN A 53 12.64 -16.30 22.48
CA ASN A 53 14.00 -16.57 22.93
C ASN A 53 14.97 -15.45 22.48
N PRO A 54 15.74 -14.80 23.39
CA PRO A 54 15.65 -14.97 24.84
C PRO A 54 14.28 -14.54 25.41
N PRO A 55 13.88 -15.03 26.59
CA PRO A 55 12.62 -14.63 27.21
C PRO A 55 12.65 -13.14 27.55
N ILE A 56 11.51 -12.48 27.44
CA ILE A 56 11.36 -11.08 27.81
C ILE A 56 11.42 -10.99 29.35
N PRO A 57 12.28 -10.12 29.94
CA PRO A 57 12.35 -9.91 31.38
C PRO A 57 11.02 -9.46 31.96
N GLY A 58 10.83 -9.71 33.28
CA GLY A 58 9.58 -9.38 34.00
C GLY A 58 9.27 -7.87 34.05
N ASP A 59 10.27 -7.01 33.94
CA ASP A 59 10.15 -5.56 33.81
C ASP A 59 9.89 -5.08 32.37
N HIS A 60 9.83 -6.02 31.43
CA HIS A 60 9.65 -5.77 30.00
C HIS A 60 10.77 -4.94 29.34
N GLN A 61 11.92 -4.76 30.00
CA GLN A 61 13.03 -3.99 29.46
C GLN A 61 14.00 -4.91 28.70
N VAL A 62 14.15 -4.67 27.40
CA VAL A 62 15.02 -5.44 26.52
C VAL A 62 16.11 -4.51 25.96
N PRO A 63 17.41 -4.90 26.02
CA PRO A 63 18.48 -4.07 25.50
C PRO A 63 18.30 -3.68 24.04
N ALA A 64 18.69 -2.45 23.70
CA ALA A 64 18.74 -1.99 22.30
C ALA A 64 19.67 -2.89 21.47
N GLY A 65 19.23 -3.23 20.26
CA GLY A 65 19.92 -4.12 19.34
C GLY A 65 19.74 -5.62 19.62
N ALA A 66 19.06 -5.99 20.71
CA ALA A 66 18.73 -7.40 20.95
C ALA A 66 17.82 -7.95 19.86
N VAL A 67 18.06 -9.19 19.45
CA VAL A 67 17.22 -9.92 18.49
C VAL A 67 16.42 -10.98 19.24
N LEU A 68 15.11 -10.85 19.20
CA LEU A 68 14.18 -11.83 19.75
C LEU A 68 13.78 -12.81 18.65
N LYS A 69 13.99 -14.11 18.88
CA LYS A 69 13.53 -15.21 18.02
C LYS A 69 12.16 -15.66 18.51
N ILE A 70 11.17 -15.55 17.64
CA ILE A 70 9.79 -15.86 17.96
C ILE A 70 9.35 -17.10 17.19
N LYS A 71 8.63 -18.01 17.87
CA LYS A 71 7.95 -19.13 17.24
C LYS A 71 6.47 -19.09 17.62
N ALA A 72 5.63 -18.88 16.60
CA ALA A 72 4.18 -18.92 16.73
C ALA A 72 3.69 -20.36 16.54
N ILE A 73 2.91 -20.86 17.51
CA ILE A 73 2.42 -22.24 17.55
C ILE A 73 0.89 -22.22 17.51
N PRO A 74 0.27 -22.62 16.37
CA PRO A 74 -1.18 -22.67 16.27
C PRO A 74 -1.79 -23.76 17.16
N ALA A 75 -2.97 -23.49 17.75
CA ALA A 75 -3.78 -24.51 18.38
C ALA A 75 -4.34 -25.53 17.35
N PRO A 76 -4.80 -26.72 17.76
CA PRO A 76 -5.43 -27.69 16.88
C PRO A 76 -6.59 -27.05 16.08
N GLY A 77 -6.64 -27.28 14.78
CA GLY A 77 -7.65 -26.71 13.88
C GLY A 77 -7.31 -25.33 13.32
N PHE A 78 -6.26 -24.66 13.84
CA PHE A 78 -5.81 -23.34 13.39
C PHE A 78 -4.49 -23.40 12.62
N ALA A 79 -4.22 -22.36 11.86
CA ALA A 79 -2.96 -22.09 11.17
C ALA A 79 -2.52 -20.66 11.49
N LEU A 80 -1.25 -20.35 11.27
CA LEU A 80 -0.76 -18.98 11.36
C LEU A 80 -1.47 -18.13 10.29
N ASP A 81 -1.99 -16.98 10.72
CA ASP A 81 -2.41 -15.90 9.82
C ASP A 81 -1.23 -14.95 9.57
N SER A 82 -0.60 -14.49 10.66
CA SER A 82 0.70 -13.78 10.65
C SER A 82 1.33 -13.75 12.04
N GLY A 83 2.67 -13.79 12.10
CA GLY A 83 3.41 -13.19 13.19
C GLY A 83 3.47 -11.68 12.99
N TYR A 84 3.64 -10.87 14.05
CA TYR A 84 3.72 -9.42 13.89
C TYR A 84 4.42 -8.71 15.04
N TYR A 85 4.85 -7.48 14.75
CA TYR A 85 5.02 -6.46 15.77
C TYR A 85 4.39 -5.15 15.31
N TRP A 86 4.08 -4.29 16.27
CA TRP A 86 3.68 -2.91 15.99
C TRP A 86 4.36 -1.94 16.96
N THR A 87 4.36 -0.64 16.61
CA THR A 87 4.95 0.44 17.39
C THR A 87 3.97 1.59 17.51
N ALA A 88 4.03 2.34 18.61
CA ALA A 88 3.16 3.51 18.80
C ALA A 88 3.39 4.62 17.76
N SER A 89 4.61 4.71 17.19
CA SER A 89 4.96 5.71 16.17
C SER A 89 4.31 5.47 14.81
N LYS A 90 3.81 4.24 14.56
CA LYS A 90 3.09 3.84 13.35
C LYS A 90 1.76 3.20 13.76
N SER A 91 0.93 3.99 14.46
CA SER A 91 -0.37 3.53 14.97
C SER A 91 -1.23 2.96 13.85
N GLY A 92 -1.80 1.78 14.11
CA GLY A 92 -2.63 1.05 13.14
C GLY A 92 -1.87 0.31 12.05
N MET A 93 -0.53 0.38 12.01
CA MET A 93 0.31 -0.41 11.13
C MET A 93 0.94 -1.57 11.87
N TYR A 94 0.84 -2.76 11.29
CA TYR A 94 1.50 -3.97 11.73
C TYR A 94 2.62 -4.32 10.76
N PHE A 95 3.77 -4.71 11.30
CA PHE A 95 4.88 -5.30 10.55
C PHE A 95 4.71 -6.81 10.64
N GLU A 96 4.33 -7.45 9.55
CA GLU A 96 3.85 -8.82 9.57
C GLU A 96 4.86 -9.82 9.00
N PHE A 97 4.75 -11.07 9.45
CA PHE A 97 5.61 -12.18 9.05
C PHE A 97 4.74 -13.38 8.67
N PRO A 98 4.85 -13.90 7.43
CA PRO A 98 4.02 -15.00 6.96
C PRO A 98 4.47 -16.37 7.49
N THR A 99 5.65 -16.45 8.14
CA THR A 99 6.25 -17.69 8.64
C THR A 99 6.06 -17.86 10.14
N PRO A 100 5.89 -19.10 10.64
CA PRO A 100 5.72 -19.35 12.07
C PRO A 100 6.97 -19.06 12.92
N ALA A 101 8.14 -18.97 12.32
CA ALA A 101 9.38 -18.55 12.95
C ALA A 101 9.84 -17.25 12.35
N PHE A 102 10.05 -16.23 13.19
CA PHE A 102 10.51 -14.90 12.76
C PHE A 102 11.37 -14.24 13.83
N GLU A 103 12.09 -13.19 13.44
CA GLU A 103 12.98 -12.45 14.33
C GLU A 103 12.56 -10.98 14.40
N VAL A 104 12.70 -10.39 15.59
CA VAL A 104 12.42 -8.98 15.81
C VAL A 104 13.61 -8.33 16.50
N THR A 105 14.26 -7.38 15.81
CA THR A 105 15.31 -6.54 16.41
C THR A 105 14.67 -5.44 17.25
N ILE A 106 15.17 -5.24 18.45
CA ILE A 106 14.67 -4.23 19.39
C ILE A 106 15.44 -2.93 19.24
N ASP A 107 14.90 -2.00 18.46
CA ASP A 107 15.42 -0.67 18.15
C ASP A 107 14.55 0.47 18.73
N LYS A 108 13.38 0.10 19.26
CA LYS A 108 12.36 0.99 19.88
C LYS A 108 11.36 0.16 20.68
N ASN A 109 10.44 0.83 21.37
CA ASN A 109 9.34 0.15 22.05
C ASN A 109 8.48 -0.62 21.03
N LYS A 110 8.24 -1.90 21.30
CA LYS A 110 7.47 -2.78 20.41
C LYS A 110 6.45 -3.60 21.17
N THR A 111 5.34 -3.90 20.53
CA THR A 111 4.43 -4.96 20.95
C THR A 111 4.51 -6.08 19.90
N ILE A 112 4.76 -7.30 20.35
CA ILE A 112 4.95 -8.50 19.51
C ILE A 112 3.73 -9.41 19.69
N GLY A 113 3.26 -10.03 18.61
CA GLY A 113 2.14 -10.94 18.67
C GLY A 113 2.12 -11.95 17.53
N ALA A 114 1.09 -12.79 17.54
CA ALA A 114 0.71 -13.62 16.40
C ALA A 114 -0.81 -13.72 16.29
N SER A 115 -1.27 -13.80 15.07
CA SER A 115 -2.65 -13.99 14.71
C SER A 115 -2.83 -15.37 14.07
N PHE A 116 -3.90 -16.06 14.44
CA PHE A 116 -4.22 -17.39 13.92
C PHE A 116 -5.60 -17.39 13.26
N ILE A 117 -5.76 -18.24 12.24
CA ILE A 117 -7.00 -18.38 11.46
C ILE A 117 -7.37 -19.87 11.37
N GLU A 118 -8.63 -20.20 11.25
CA GLU A 118 -9.07 -21.56 11.02
C GLU A 118 -8.47 -22.14 9.74
N LYS A 119 -7.93 -23.35 9.78
CA LYS A 119 -7.32 -24.02 8.61
C LYS A 119 -8.26 -24.08 7.41
N LYS A 120 -9.58 -24.18 7.64
CA LYS A 120 -10.55 -24.20 6.55
C LYS A 120 -10.55 -22.93 5.70
N ALA A 121 -10.17 -21.77 6.27
CA ALA A 121 -10.09 -20.50 5.55
C ALA A 121 -8.92 -20.42 4.56
N LEU A 122 -7.96 -21.34 4.65
CA LEU A 122 -6.80 -21.43 3.77
C LEU A 122 -6.87 -22.61 2.79
N LYS A 123 -8.04 -23.28 2.69
CA LYS A 123 -8.22 -24.39 1.77
C LYS A 123 -8.51 -23.93 0.33
N GLY A 124 -8.06 -24.71 -0.64
CA GLY A 124 -8.40 -24.53 -2.05
C GLY A 124 -7.44 -23.65 -2.85
N PHE A 125 -6.49 -22.99 -2.20
CA PHE A 125 -5.46 -22.17 -2.86
C PHE A 125 -4.10 -22.34 -2.19
N LYS A 126 -3.05 -21.93 -2.89
CA LYS A 126 -1.69 -21.76 -2.39
C LYS A 126 -1.33 -20.30 -2.38
N VAL A 127 -0.39 -19.91 -1.51
CA VAL A 127 0.13 -18.54 -1.42
C VAL A 127 1.63 -18.55 -1.66
N VAL A 128 2.11 -17.63 -2.48
CA VAL A 128 3.53 -17.29 -2.61
C VAL A 128 3.69 -15.89 -2.05
N ASN A 129 4.42 -15.77 -0.94
CA ASN A 129 4.56 -14.50 -0.22
C ASN A 129 5.87 -13.80 -0.58
N ASN A 130 5.84 -12.46 -0.46
CA ASN A 130 7.01 -11.59 -0.48
C ASN A 130 7.86 -11.71 -1.78
N VAL A 131 7.23 -11.84 -2.93
CA VAL A 131 7.94 -11.82 -4.22
C VAL A 131 8.40 -10.39 -4.50
N VAL A 132 9.71 -10.16 -4.48
CA VAL A 132 10.29 -8.83 -4.79
C VAL A 132 10.25 -8.61 -6.29
N PHE A 133 9.60 -7.53 -6.73
CA PHE A 133 9.52 -7.16 -8.15
C PHE A 133 10.40 -5.96 -8.54
N ALA A 134 10.71 -5.07 -7.59
CA ALA A 134 11.57 -3.93 -7.81
C ALA A 134 12.14 -3.41 -6.48
N GLN A 135 13.20 -2.60 -6.55
CA GLN A 135 13.74 -1.84 -5.43
C GLN A 135 14.24 -0.47 -5.91
N PRO A 136 13.33 0.45 -6.28
CA PRO A 136 13.71 1.77 -6.78
C PRO A 136 14.23 2.72 -5.69
N GLY A 137 13.98 2.39 -4.42
CA GLY A 137 14.42 3.11 -3.22
C GLY A 137 15.01 2.17 -2.16
N VAL A 138 14.92 2.59 -0.90
CA VAL A 138 15.39 1.78 0.24
C VAL A 138 14.52 0.55 0.45
N LYS A 139 13.20 0.69 0.33
CA LYS A 139 12.25 -0.41 0.52
C LYS A 139 12.19 -1.32 -0.71
N PRO A 140 12.43 -2.66 -0.57
CA PRO A 140 12.07 -3.60 -1.61
C PRO A 140 10.56 -3.66 -1.78
N LEU A 141 10.08 -3.53 -3.00
CA LEU A 141 8.67 -3.61 -3.35
C LEU A 141 8.30 -5.05 -3.66
N LYS A 142 7.22 -5.52 -3.05
CA LYS A 142 6.83 -6.92 -3.05
C LYS A 142 5.37 -7.11 -3.43
N TYR A 143 5.04 -8.36 -3.69
CA TYR A 143 3.65 -8.78 -3.76
C TYR A 143 3.49 -10.20 -3.22
N ASP A 144 2.28 -10.50 -2.78
CA ASP A 144 1.81 -11.85 -2.46
C ASP A 144 0.88 -12.34 -3.55
N VAL A 145 1.00 -13.63 -3.94
CA VAL A 145 0.12 -14.25 -4.94
C VAL A 145 -0.66 -15.41 -4.35
N TYR A 146 -1.96 -15.35 -4.53
CA TYR A 146 -2.94 -16.37 -4.14
C TYR A 146 -3.44 -17.09 -5.38
N SER A 147 -3.12 -18.36 -5.53
CA SER A 147 -3.49 -19.15 -6.71
C SER A 147 -4.37 -20.33 -6.32
N PRO A 148 -5.53 -20.54 -6.96
CA PRO A 148 -6.31 -21.75 -6.79
C PRO A 148 -5.45 -23.01 -7.06
N ILE A 149 -5.68 -24.08 -6.32
CA ILE A 149 -5.00 -25.34 -6.60
C ILE A 149 -5.40 -25.84 -8.00
N GLY A 150 -4.40 -26.09 -8.85
CA GLY A 150 -4.64 -26.49 -10.23
C GLY A 150 -5.00 -25.34 -11.18
N ALA A 151 -4.82 -24.07 -10.76
CA ALA A 151 -5.06 -22.90 -11.60
C ALA A 151 -4.35 -23.00 -12.95
N ARG A 152 -5.09 -22.72 -14.03
CA ARG A 152 -4.58 -22.68 -15.40
C ARG A 152 -5.31 -21.61 -16.17
N ASN A 153 -4.56 -20.63 -16.69
CA ASN A 153 -5.07 -19.60 -17.59
C ASN A 153 -6.27 -18.80 -17.02
N LEU A 154 -6.25 -18.54 -15.69
CA LEU A 154 -7.29 -17.77 -15.01
C LEU A 154 -7.03 -16.27 -15.13
N PRO A 155 -8.05 -15.40 -15.12
CA PRO A 155 -7.83 -13.97 -15.00
C PRO A 155 -7.07 -13.64 -13.71
N LEU A 156 -6.28 -12.57 -13.73
CA LEU A 156 -5.50 -12.06 -12.60
C LEU A 156 -6.15 -10.79 -12.04
N ILE A 157 -6.43 -10.78 -10.74
CA ILE A 157 -6.86 -9.60 -10.02
C ILE A 157 -5.69 -9.06 -9.21
N VAL A 158 -5.32 -7.79 -9.43
CA VAL A 158 -4.27 -7.10 -8.68
C VAL A 158 -4.93 -6.18 -7.66
N ILE A 159 -4.64 -6.41 -6.37
CA ILE A 159 -5.14 -5.62 -5.25
C ILE A 159 -4.04 -4.65 -4.80
N ILE A 160 -4.38 -3.38 -4.70
CA ILE A 160 -3.49 -2.30 -4.29
C ILE A 160 -3.97 -1.78 -2.94
N HIS A 161 -3.09 -1.78 -1.93
CA HIS A 161 -3.48 -1.46 -0.56
C HIS A 161 -3.72 0.02 -0.31
N GLY A 162 -4.57 0.33 0.68
CA GLY A 162 -4.76 1.65 1.26
C GLY A 162 -3.66 2.03 2.27
N GLY A 163 -3.87 3.14 2.96
CA GLY A 163 -2.92 3.65 3.96
C GLY A 163 -2.42 5.06 3.67
N GLY A 164 -3.21 5.89 2.97
CA GLY A 164 -2.89 7.28 2.71
C GLY A 164 -1.57 7.48 1.96
N TRP A 165 -1.18 6.51 1.14
CA TRP A 165 0.09 6.42 0.39
C TRP A 165 1.35 6.46 1.27
N SER A 166 1.25 6.28 2.59
CA SER A 166 2.36 6.51 3.54
C SER A 166 2.52 5.45 4.63
N VAL A 167 1.65 4.46 4.65
CA VAL A 167 1.69 3.32 5.58
C VAL A 167 1.07 2.08 4.93
N ASN A 168 1.20 0.94 5.60
CA ASN A 168 0.78 -0.39 5.18
C ASN A 168 1.68 -1.00 4.08
N CYS A 169 1.38 -2.22 3.71
CA CYS A 169 2.00 -3.00 2.66
C CYS A 169 0.98 -4.03 2.13
N GLU A 170 1.40 -4.93 1.25
CA GLU A 170 0.60 -5.98 0.63
C GLU A 170 -0.20 -6.84 1.61
N ASP A 171 0.31 -7.04 2.82
CA ASP A 171 -0.30 -7.89 3.85
C ASP A 171 -1.71 -7.45 4.27
N VAL A 172 -2.00 -6.13 4.26
CA VAL A 172 -3.29 -5.61 4.74
C VAL A 172 -4.47 -6.05 3.89
N MET A 173 -4.23 -6.45 2.65
CA MET A 173 -5.29 -6.87 1.72
C MET A 173 -5.47 -8.39 1.64
N ARG A 174 -4.73 -9.19 2.44
CA ARG A 174 -4.84 -10.65 2.38
C ARG A 174 -6.23 -11.20 2.70
N GLY A 175 -7.04 -10.47 3.46
CA GLY A 175 -8.44 -10.82 3.69
C GLY A 175 -9.24 -10.80 2.39
N LEU A 176 -9.17 -9.70 1.65
CA LEU A 176 -9.82 -9.55 0.34
C LEU A 176 -9.27 -10.55 -0.68
N ALA A 177 -7.94 -10.74 -0.71
CA ALA A 177 -7.32 -11.72 -1.61
C ALA A 177 -7.83 -13.14 -1.39
N ARG A 178 -8.01 -13.55 -0.12
CA ARG A 178 -8.58 -14.84 0.25
C ARG A 178 -10.04 -15.00 -0.18
N GLU A 179 -10.84 -13.96 -0.09
CA GLU A 179 -12.24 -14.03 -0.55
C GLU A 179 -12.32 -14.16 -2.08
N LEU A 180 -11.55 -13.34 -2.82
CA LEU A 180 -11.56 -13.35 -4.29
C LEU A 180 -10.97 -14.62 -4.91
N VAL A 181 -9.98 -15.25 -4.27
CA VAL A 181 -9.38 -16.51 -4.77
C VAL A 181 -10.25 -17.74 -4.48
N ARG A 182 -11.11 -17.66 -3.47
CA ARG A 182 -11.88 -18.80 -2.92
C ARG A 182 -12.81 -19.47 -3.96
N GLY A 183 -13.37 -18.66 -4.85
CA GLY A 183 -14.23 -19.17 -5.94
C GLY A 183 -13.50 -19.98 -7.00
N GLY A 184 -12.17 -20.04 -6.96
CA GLY A 184 -11.35 -20.82 -7.91
C GLY A 184 -11.28 -20.22 -9.32
N LYS A 185 -11.83 -19.04 -9.54
CA LYS A 185 -11.94 -18.39 -10.86
C LYS A 185 -10.83 -17.40 -11.15
N TYR A 186 -10.10 -16.95 -10.14
CA TYR A 186 -9.09 -15.91 -10.24
C TYR A 186 -7.78 -16.31 -9.58
N VAL A 187 -6.66 -15.95 -10.18
CA VAL A 187 -5.42 -15.73 -9.45
C VAL A 187 -5.49 -14.30 -8.90
N VAL A 188 -5.04 -14.09 -7.67
CA VAL A 188 -5.12 -12.79 -7.00
C VAL A 188 -3.74 -12.40 -6.50
N ALA A 189 -3.28 -11.19 -6.79
CA ALA A 189 -2.04 -10.65 -6.26
C ALA A 189 -2.32 -9.41 -5.41
N SER A 190 -1.71 -9.31 -4.24
CA SER A 190 -1.71 -8.10 -3.41
C SER A 190 -0.35 -7.44 -3.52
N VAL A 191 -0.28 -6.18 -3.95
CA VAL A 191 0.99 -5.51 -4.30
C VAL A 191 1.30 -4.36 -3.37
N ASP A 192 2.60 -4.16 -3.12
CA ASP A 192 3.18 -3.03 -2.40
C ASP A 192 3.65 -1.94 -3.37
N TYR A 193 3.87 -0.73 -2.84
CA TYR A 193 4.42 0.43 -3.54
C TYR A 193 5.22 1.30 -2.58
N ARG A 194 6.07 2.19 -3.08
CA ARG A 194 6.79 3.18 -2.26
C ARG A 194 5.81 4.09 -1.52
N TRP A 195 6.19 4.51 -0.30
CA TRP A 195 5.39 5.50 0.41
C TRP A 195 5.77 6.92 -0.03
N ILE A 196 4.77 7.80 -0.03
CA ILE A 196 4.95 9.20 -0.43
C ILE A 196 5.94 9.93 0.49
N GLY A 197 6.70 10.86 -0.06
CA GLY A 197 7.71 11.60 0.69
C GLY A 197 8.89 10.70 1.07
N THR A 198 9.41 10.85 2.27
CA THR A 198 10.54 10.08 2.80
C THR A 198 10.13 9.03 3.83
N GLN A 199 8.87 8.58 3.79
CA GLN A 199 8.31 7.69 4.81
C GLN A 199 8.92 6.27 4.78
N ASP A 200 9.47 5.85 3.64
CA ASP A 200 10.21 4.60 3.47
C ASP A 200 11.68 4.70 3.94
N GLY A 201 12.15 5.89 4.32
CA GLY A 201 13.55 6.16 4.65
C GLY A 201 14.39 6.59 3.45
N ASP A 202 13.80 6.82 2.29
CA ASP A 202 14.48 7.33 1.11
C ASP A 202 15.03 8.74 1.36
N GLN A 203 16.20 9.03 0.80
CA GLN A 203 16.83 10.35 0.91
C GLN A 203 16.10 11.41 0.07
N LYS A 204 15.55 11.00 -1.07
CA LYS A 204 14.72 11.85 -1.93
C LYS A 204 13.25 11.50 -1.71
N PRO A 205 12.38 12.52 -1.60
CA PRO A 205 10.97 12.26 -1.42
C PRO A 205 10.35 11.60 -2.65
N ASN A 206 9.61 10.53 -2.43
CA ASN A 206 8.80 9.87 -3.46
C ASN A 206 7.57 10.72 -3.78
N SER A 207 7.29 10.90 -5.05
CA SER A 207 6.11 11.60 -5.56
C SER A 207 4.94 10.63 -5.78
N MET A 208 3.73 11.16 -6.00
CA MET A 208 2.58 10.34 -6.38
C MET A 208 2.82 9.63 -7.73
N ALA A 209 3.54 10.26 -8.64
CA ALA A 209 3.92 9.63 -9.91
C ALA A 209 4.81 8.41 -9.70
N ASP A 210 5.76 8.47 -8.76
CA ASP A 210 6.62 7.32 -8.41
C ASP A 210 5.79 6.14 -7.88
N ILE A 211 4.77 6.43 -7.07
CA ILE A 211 3.86 5.42 -6.53
C ILE A 211 3.03 4.76 -7.65
N ILE A 212 2.51 5.55 -8.59
CA ILE A 212 1.77 5.04 -9.76
C ILE A 212 2.71 4.19 -10.65
N GLN A 213 3.95 4.61 -10.82
CA GLN A 213 4.97 3.86 -11.57
C GLN A 213 5.30 2.52 -10.91
N ASP A 214 5.23 2.44 -9.58
CA ASP A 214 5.42 1.18 -8.85
C ASP A 214 4.27 0.20 -9.09
N VAL A 215 3.03 0.70 -9.14
CA VAL A 215 1.86 -0.12 -9.50
C VAL A 215 2.00 -0.67 -10.91
N TYR A 216 2.43 0.13 -11.88
CA TYR A 216 2.69 -0.37 -13.23
C TYR A 216 3.86 -1.36 -13.29
N GLY A 217 4.89 -1.14 -12.47
CA GLY A 217 6.00 -2.09 -12.32
C GLY A 217 5.53 -3.44 -11.78
N ALA A 218 4.68 -3.43 -10.75
CA ALA A 218 4.08 -4.65 -10.21
C ALA A 218 3.22 -5.38 -11.25
N ILE A 219 2.38 -4.66 -12.00
CA ILE A 219 1.55 -5.24 -13.07
C ILE A 219 2.44 -5.87 -14.16
N ALA A 220 3.48 -5.18 -14.60
CA ALA A 220 4.39 -5.69 -15.63
C ALA A 220 5.12 -6.97 -15.18
N HIS A 221 5.62 -6.99 -13.93
CA HIS A 221 6.27 -8.18 -13.38
C HIS A 221 5.28 -9.34 -13.21
N LEU A 222 4.07 -9.07 -12.73
CA LEU A 222 3.01 -10.08 -12.62
C LEU A 222 2.60 -10.63 -14.00
N GLN A 223 2.55 -9.80 -15.05
CA GLN A 223 2.28 -10.29 -16.41
C GLN A 223 3.37 -11.21 -16.93
N GLU A 224 4.64 -10.88 -16.70
CA GLU A 224 5.78 -11.70 -17.10
C GLU A 224 5.75 -13.09 -16.43
N HIS A 225 5.39 -13.14 -15.14
CA HIS A 225 5.36 -14.36 -14.33
C HIS A 225 3.96 -15.00 -14.21
N ALA A 226 2.94 -14.47 -14.90
CA ALA A 226 1.54 -14.88 -14.74
C ALA A 226 1.34 -16.40 -14.87
N LYS A 227 1.99 -17.01 -15.84
CA LYS A 227 1.87 -18.46 -16.11
C LYS A 227 2.39 -19.33 -14.97
N GLU A 228 3.38 -18.89 -14.21
CA GLU A 228 3.93 -19.59 -13.05
C GLU A 228 2.87 -19.72 -11.94
N TYR A 229 1.97 -18.74 -11.86
CA TYR A 229 0.86 -18.69 -10.91
C TYR A 229 -0.43 -19.31 -11.46
N GLY A 230 -0.44 -19.72 -12.73
CA GLY A 230 -1.63 -20.24 -13.41
C GLY A 230 -2.56 -19.15 -13.93
N ALA A 231 -2.06 -17.92 -14.08
CA ALA A 231 -2.81 -16.78 -14.59
C ALA A 231 -2.60 -16.56 -16.10
N ASP A 232 -3.54 -15.84 -16.70
CA ASP A 232 -3.48 -15.34 -18.07
C ASP A 232 -2.97 -13.89 -18.07
N PRO A 233 -1.78 -13.60 -18.65
CA PRO A 233 -1.20 -12.27 -18.66
C PRO A 233 -2.01 -11.23 -19.46
N THR A 234 -3.01 -11.66 -20.22
CA THR A 234 -3.84 -10.79 -21.08
C THR A 234 -5.20 -10.46 -20.48
N ARG A 235 -5.51 -11.00 -19.31
CA ARG A 235 -6.81 -10.89 -18.63
C ARG A 235 -6.65 -10.41 -17.21
N LEU A 236 -6.49 -9.10 -17.03
CA LEU A 236 -6.23 -8.47 -15.74
C LEU A 236 -7.36 -7.55 -15.30
N ALA A 237 -7.59 -7.49 -14.00
CA ALA A 237 -8.36 -6.44 -13.35
C ALA A 237 -7.58 -5.89 -12.16
N VAL A 238 -7.91 -4.67 -11.77
CA VAL A 238 -7.32 -4.01 -10.60
C VAL A 238 -8.40 -3.67 -9.58
N THR A 239 -8.04 -3.72 -8.31
CA THR A 239 -8.88 -3.23 -7.21
C THR A 239 -8.00 -2.67 -6.11
N GLY A 240 -8.59 -1.96 -5.18
CA GLY A 240 -7.88 -1.41 -4.04
C GLY A 240 -8.79 -0.52 -3.21
N ASP A 241 -8.32 -0.15 -2.05
CA ASP A 241 -9.08 0.59 -1.06
C ASP A 241 -8.41 1.93 -0.70
N SER A 242 -9.18 2.98 -0.42
CA SER A 242 -8.63 4.29 0.00
C SER A 242 -7.55 4.82 -0.96
N ALA A 243 -6.30 4.94 -0.52
CA ALA A 243 -5.16 5.25 -1.39
C ALA A 243 -5.01 4.23 -2.53
N GLY A 244 -5.22 2.95 -2.25
CA GLY A 244 -5.26 1.89 -3.26
C GLY A 244 -6.47 1.99 -4.20
N GLY A 245 -7.59 2.56 -3.72
CA GLY A 245 -8.73 2.91 -4.55
C GLY A 245 -8.36 3.98 -5.59
N HIS A 246 -7.62 5.02 -5.19
CA HIS A 246 -7.01 5.96 -6.13
C HIS A 246 -6.09 5.25 -7.12
N LEU A 247 -5.13 4.46 -6.62
CA LEU A 247 -4.11 3.81 -7.42
C LEU A 247 -4.70 2.78 -8.40
N SER A 248 -5.77 2.06 -8.02
CA SER A 248 -6.44 1.13 -8.93
C SER A 248 -7.21 1.83 -10.04
N ALA A 249 -7.86 2.96 -9.74
CA ALA A 249 -8.48 3.82 -10.75
C ALA A 249 -7.42 4.48 -11.64
N ALA A 250 -6.30 4.93 -11.07
CA ALA A 250 -5.16 5.46 -11.83
C ALA A 250 -4.57 4.39 -12.75
N ALA A 251 -4.36 3.18 -12.26
CA ALA A 251 -3.78 2.09 -13.05
C ALA A 251 -4.59 1.79 -14.31
N ILE A 252 -5.92 1.83 -14.25
CA ILE A 252 -6.73 1.58 -15.43
C ILE A 252 -6.94 2.82 -16.30
N ASN A 253 -7.13 4.01 -15.73
CA ASN A 253 -7.42 5.21 -16.50
C ASN A 253 -6.18 5.84 -17.14
N LEU A 254 -5.01 5.74 -16.49
CA LEU A 254 -3.76 6.39 -16.90
C LEU A 254 -2.82 5.45 -17.68
N ALA A 255 -3.21 4.22 -17.96
CA ALA A 255 -2.33 3.22 -18.61
C ALA A 255 -1.78 3.70 -19.97
N ASP A 256 -2.54 4.51 -20.70
CA ASP A 256 -2.13 5.07 -22.00
C ASP A 256 -0.96 6.06 -21.87
N HIS A 257 -0.67 6.56 -20.66
CA HIS A 257 0.41 7.51 -20.37
C HIS A 257 1.71 6.84 -19.89
N ILE A 258 1.83 5.52 -19.97
CA ILE A 258 3.09 4.82 -19.72
C ILE A 258 4.05 5.11 -20.86
N GLY A 259 5.25 5.61 -20.53
CA GLY A 259 6.27 5.96 -21.53
C GLY A 259 7.65 6.11 -20.92
N ASP A 260 8.59 6.60 -21.72
CA ASP A 260 10.00 6.74 -21.32
C ASP A 260 10.31 8.10 -20.66
N GLY A 261 9.35 9.04 -20.66
CA GLY A 261 9.49 10.37 -20.08
C GLY A 261 9.32 10.37 -18.57
N GLY A 262 9.96 11.35 -17.92
CA GLY A 262 9.77 11.59 -16.47
C GLY A 262 8.46 12.35 -16.23
N PHE A 263 7.53 11.78 -15.49
CA PHE A 263 6.30 12.43 -15.13
C PHE A 263 6.56 13.68 -14.27
N GLY A 264 5.91 14.81 -14.63
CA GLY A 264 6.01 16.07 -13.88
C GLY A 264 7.39 16.74 -13.94
N VAL A 265 8.33 16.23 -14.74
CA VAL A 265 9.64 16.89 -14.97
C VAL A 265 9.46 18.15 -15.84
N LYS A 266 8.44 18.13 -16.70
CA LYS A 266 8.04 19.25 -17.54
C LYS A 266 6.52 19.39 -17.52
N ASP A 267 6.01 20.61 -17.45
CA ASP A 267 4.59 20.87 -17.53
C ASP A 267 3.96 20.26 -18.78
N GLY A 268 2.87 19.54 -18.60
CA GLY A 268 2.17 18.84 -19.67
C GLY A 268 2.76 17.49 -20.05
N VAL A 269 3.80 16.99 -19.36
CA VAL A 269 4.29 15.63 -19.54
C VAL A 269 3.53 14.70 -18.60
N TYR A 270 2.81 13.73 -19.17
CA TYR A 270 1.94 12.78 -18.46
C TYR A 270 2.41 11.33 -18.61
N GLU A 271 3.70 11.13 -18.75
CA GLU A 271 4.30 9.82 -19.01
C GLU A 271 4.80 9.19 -17.72
N PHE A 272 4.46 7.93 -17.50
CA PHE A 272 4.92 7.13 -16.37
C PHE A 272 5.97 6.12 -16.82
N LYS A 273 7.04 5.99 -16.07
CA LYS A 273 8.05 4.94 -16.27
C LYS A 273 7.86 3.87 -15.20
N PRO A 274 7.37 2.67 -15.55
CA PRO A 274 7.22 1.60 -14.57
C PRO A 274 8.53 1.32 -13.82
N SER A 275 8.46 1.09 -12.50
CA SER A 275 9.65 0.79 -11.67
C SER A 275 10.27 -0.58 -12.00
N TYR A 276 9.56 -1.41 -12.75
CA TYR A 276 10.04 -2.64 -13.34
C TYR A 276 9.69 -2.69 -14.83
N LEU A 277 10.64 -3.10 -15.65
CA LEU A 277 10.43 -3.41 -17.07
C LEU A 277 11.01 -4.80 -17.34
N PRO A 278 10.26 -5.70 -17.99
CA PRO A 278 10.79 -6.99 -18.44
C PRO A 278 12.03 -6.82 -19.31
N ALA A 279 12.96 -7.74 -19.21
CA ALA A 279 14.22 -7.65 -19.96
C ALA A 279 13.98 -7.54 -21.48
N GLY A 280 14.58 -6.53 -22.09
CA GLY A 280 14.48 -6.26 -23.52
C GLY A 280 13.19 -5.55 -23.97
N LYS A 281 12.28 -5.19 -23.04
CA LYS A 281 11.09 -4.40 -23.36
C LYS A 281 11.28 -2.92 -23.08
N THR A 282 10.72 -2.09 -23.96
CA THR A 282 10.57 -0.65 -23.75
C THR A 282 9.31 -0.36 -22.94
N ALA A 283 9.22 0.83 -22.32
CA ALA A 283 8.02 1.28 -21.64
C ALA A 283 6.81 1.34 -22.59
N ALA A 284 7.01 1.70 -23.84
CA ALA A 284 5.96 1.72 -24.86
C ALA A 284 5.38 0.32 -25.17
N GLN A 285 6.22 -0.71 -25.20
CA GLN A 285 5.75 -2.10 -25.35
C GLN A 285 4.97 -2.55 -24.11
N VAL A 286 5.49 -2.26 -22.91
CA VAL A 286 4.80 -2.55 -21.65
C VAL A 286 3.45 -1.81 -21.56
N ARG A 287 3.39 -0.53 -22.02
CA ARG A 287 2.13 0.21 -22.16
C ARG A 287 1.11 -0.57 -22.97
N THR A 288 1.49 -1.00 -24.18
CA THR A 288 0.61 -1.75 -25.07
C THR A 288 0.06 -3.01 -24.40
N GLU A 289 0.92 -3.77 -23.74
CA GLU A 289 0.54 -4.99 -23.03
C GLU A 289 -0.41 -4.72 -21.86
N ILE A 290 -0.11 -3.72 -21.03
CA ILE A 290 -0.94 -3.35 -19.87
C ILE A 290 -2.31 -2.83 -20.33
N VAL A 291 -2.33 -1.92 -21.30
CA VAL A 291 -3.59 -1.36 -21.86
C VAL A 291 -4.48 -2.47 -22.42
N GLN A 292 -3.88 -3.42 -23.13
CA GLN A 292 -4.61 -4.55 -23.69
C GLN A 292 -5.09 -5.54 -22.63
N ALA A 293 -4.36 -5.70 -21.54
CA ALA A 293 -4.66 -6.69 -20.50
C ALA A 293 -5.66 -6.20 -19.46
N LEU A 294 -5.62 -4.91 -19.08
CA LEU A 294 -6.52 -4.34 -18.08
C LEU A 294 -7.95 -4.21 -18.61
N LYS A 295 -8.87 -5.00 -18.05
CA LYS A 295 -10.26 -5.13 -18.51
C LYS A 295 -11.28 -4.44 -17.60
N ALA A 296 -10.96 -4.28 -16.31
CA ALA A 296 -11.88 -3.73 -15.32
C ALA A 296 -11.15 -3.19 -14.10
N ALA A 297 -11.80 -2.30 -13.35
CA ALA A 297 -11.35 -1.89 -12.03
C ALA A 297 -12.49 -1.90 -11.01
N ALA A 298 -12.14 -2.18 -9.74
CA ALA A 298 -13.08 -2.12 -8.62
C ALA A 298 -12.55 -1.25 -7.48
N PRO A 299 -12.35 0.07 -7.69
CA PRO A 299 -11.83 0.97 -6.67
C PRO A 299 -12.84 1.21 -5.55
N SER A 300 -12.38 1.08 -4.30
CA SER A 300 -13.19 1.26 -3.10
C SER A 300 -12.80 2.52 -2.35
N TYR A 301 -13.78 3.36 -2.03
CA TYR A 301 -13.63 4.62 -1.26
C TYR A 301 -12.34 5.39 -1.53
N GLY A 302 -11.99 5.53 -2.80
CA GLY A 302 -10.77 6.20 -3.27
C GLY A 302 -10.90 7.72 -3.37
N VAL A 303 -9.77 8.37 -3.61
CA VAL A 303 -9.65 9.80 -3.94
C VAL A 303 -9.43 9.93 -5.45
N PHE A 304 -10.37 10.48 -6.19
CA PHE A 304 -10.36 10.38 -7.66
C PHE A 304 -10.07 11.68 -8.40
N SER A 305 -10.41 12.84 -7.84
CA SER A 305 -10.31 14.15 -8.50
C SER A 305 -9.04 14.91 -8.14
N SER A 306 -8.55 15.72 -9.08
CA SER A 306 -7.44 16.66 -8.87
C SER A 306 -7.67 17.61 -7.70
N ALA A 307 -8.90 18.11 -7.52
CA ALA A 307 -9.27 18.97 -6.41
C ALA A 307 -9.03 18.29 -5.04
N SER A 308 -9.40 17.01 -4.92
CA SER A 308 -9.17 16.22 -3.70
C SER A 308 -7.70 15.83 -3.55
N LEU A 309 -7.05 15.36 -4.62
CA LEU A 309 -5.63 14.95 -4.62
C LEU A 309 -4.69 16.10 -4.28
N GLY A 310 -4.96 17.32 -4.76
CA GLY A 310 -4.15 18.51 -4.46
C GLY A 310 -4.06 18.84 -2.97
N GLY A 311 -5.10 18.51 -2.18
CA GLY A 311 -5.07 18.62 -0.72
C GLY A 311 -4.20 17.57 -0.04
N TRP A 312 -4.15 16.34 -0.57
CA TRP A 312 -3.39 15.23 -0.02
C TRP A 312 -1.92 15.25 -0.46
N SER A 313 -1.62 15.54 -1.71
CA SER A 313 -0.24 15.61 -2.23
C SER A 313 0.60 16.68 -1.57
N ARG A 314 -0.01 17.81 -1.19
CA ARG A 314 0.67 18.87 -0.44
C ARG A 314 1.08 18.46 0.99
N ARG A 315 0.36 17.54 1.62
CA ARG A 315 0.69 17.01 2.96
C ARG A 315 1.89 16.06 2.94
N GLY A 316 2.17 15.38 1.81
CA GLY A 316 3.28 14.44 1.65
C GLY A 316 4.65 15.10 1.43
N GLY A 317 4.77 16.43 1.52
CA GLY A 317 6.06 17.13 1.39
C GLY A 317 6.59 17.21 -0.04
N ALA A 318 5.85 16.77 -1.04
CA ALA A 318 6.13 17.02 -2.45
C ALA A 318 5.77 18.48 -2.78
N GLY A 319 6.51 19.42 -2.19
CA GLY A 319 6.38 20.85 -2.47
C GLY A 319 6.60 21.10 -3.96
N GLY A 320 5.68 21.84 -4.61
CA GLY A 320 5.85 22.31 -5.96
C GLY A 320 5.22 21.45 -7.06
N GLN A 321 4.23 20.60 -6.76
CA GLN A 321 3.42 20.02 -7.83
C GLN A 321 2.59 21.12 -8.50
N THR A 322 2.77 21.28 -9.81
CA THR A 322 1.94 22.17 -10.64
C THR A 322 0.50 21.62 -10.73
N ASP A 323 -0.46 22.48 -11.06
CA ASP A 323 -1.83 22.01 -11.32
C ASP A 323 -1.85 20.94 -12.43
N ALA A 324 -1.02 21.08 -13.45
CA ALA A 324 -0.85 20.08 -14.51
C ALA A 324 -0.42 18.70 -13.96
N ALA A 325 0.54 18.68 -13.01
CA ALA A 325 0.97 17.42 -12.38
C ALA A 325 -0.13 16.78 -11.53
N ILE A 326 -0.94 17.60 -10.84
CA ILE A 326 -2.08 17.10 -10.05
C ILE A 326 -3.17 16.52 -10.97
N HIS A 327 -3.49 17.18 -12.08
CA HIS A 327 -4.43 16.67 -13.08
C HIS A 327 -3.93 15.35 -13.69
N ALA A 328 -2.64 15.24 -13.94
CA ALA A 328 -2.05 14.07 -14.54
C ALA A 328 -2.09 12.80 -13.66
N ILE A 329 -2.16 12.95 -12.33
CA ILE A 329 -2.32 11.82 -11.39
C ILE A 329 -3.78 11.57 -11.00
N SER A 330 -4.71 12.39 -11.51
CA SER A 330 -6.14 12.29 -11.21
C SER A 330 -6.82 11.25 -12.11
N PRO A 331 -7.35 10.16 -11.56
CA PRO A 331 -8.12 9.21 -12.35
C PRO A 331 -9.35 9.83 -13.01
N GLN A 332 -9.99 10.80 -12.35
CA GLN A 332 -11.21 11.45 -12.86
C GLN A 332 -10.94 12.32 -14.08
N ASP A 333 -9.78 12.98 -14.12
CA ASP A 333 -9.43 13.89 -15.19
C ASP A 333 -8.91 13.16 -16.45
N ASN A 334 -8.63 11.85 -16.33
CA ASN A 334 -8.03 11.02 -17.37
C ASN A 334 -8.87 9.77 -17.70
N ILE A 335 -10.18 9.86 -17.57
CA ILE A 335 -11.07 8.76 -17.96
C ILE A 335 -11.04 8.63 -19.48
N PRO A 336 -10.67 7.47 -20.04
CA PRO A 336 -10.72 7.27 -21.50
C PRO A 336 -12.16 7.30 -22.00
N ASN A 337 -12.38 7.82 -23.20
CA ASN A 337 -13.68 7.67 -23.84
C ASN A 337 -13.92 6.18 -24.14
N VAL A 338 -15.16 5.69 -23.95
CA VAL A 338 -15.49 4.28 -24.18
C VAL A 338 -15.25 3.84 -25.63
N LYS A 339 -15.31 4.76 -26.60
CA LYS A 339 -15.02 4.48 -28.01
C LYS A 339 -13.54 4.16 -28.26
N ASP A 340 -12.65 4.70 -27.41
CA ASP A 340 -11.21 4.46 -27.49
C ASP A 340 -10.83 3.22 -26.68
N ARG A 341 -11.36 3.13 -25.44
CA ARG A 341 -11.11 2.00 -24.55
C ARG A 341 -12.23 1.84 -23.51
N ALA A 342 -12.87 0.68 -23.49
CA ALA A 342 -13.83 0.33 -22.45
C ALA A 342 -13.11 -0.06 -21.16
N VAL A 343 -13.44 0.62 -20.05
CA VAL A 343 -12.89 0.40 -18.72
C VAL A 343 -14.00 0.36 -17.66
N PRO A 344 -14.82 -0.69 -17.66
CA PRO A 344 -15.92 -0.81 -16.70
C PRO A 344 -15.40 -0.77 -15.27
N GLN A 345 -16.12 -0.09 -14.37
CA GLN A 345 -15.71 0.08 -12.98
C GLN A 345 -16.82 -0.21 -11.99
N PHE A 346 -16.41 -0.76 -10.84
CA PHE A 346 -17.30 -1.07 -9.72
C PHE A 346 -16.81 -0.30 -8.48
N LEU A 347 -17.59 0.66 -8.03
CA LEU A 347 -17.22 1.56 -6.95
C LEU A 347 -17.91 1.18 -5.64
N LEU A 348 -17.16 1.19 -4.55
CA LEU A 348 -17.68 0.98 -3.19
C LEU A 348 -17.36 2.17 -2.29
N ARG A 349 -18.30 2.50 -1.38
CA ARG A 349 -18.10 3.45 -0.29
C ARG A 349 -19.00 3.11 0.90
N GLY A 350 -18.48 3.23 2.11
CA GLY A 350 -19.29 3.10 3.33
C GLY A 350 -20.18 4.33 3.58
N THR A 351 -21.42 4.13 4.00
CA THR A 351 -22.37 5.28 4.21
C THR A 351 -21.95 6.20 5.35
N VAL A 352 -21.15 5.69 6.31
CA VAL A 352 -20.64 6.47 7.46
C VAL A 352 -19.13 6.72 7.37
N ASP A 353 -18.57 6.68 6.18
CA ASP A 353 -17.15 6.98 5.93
C ASP A 353 -16.86 8.47 6.24
N PRO A 354 -16.01 8.79 7.24
CA PRO A 354 -15.72 10.17 7.62
C PRO A 354 -14.65 10.82 6.74
N LEU A 355 -13.92 10.04 5.94
CA LEU A 355 -12.77 10.54 5.16
C LEU A 355 -13.14 10.83 3.71
N ILE A 356 -13.90 9.93 3.09
CA ILE A 356 -14.28 10.05 1.68
C ILE A 356 -15.76 10.42 1.59
N GLN A 357 -16.03 11.59 1.07
CA GLN A 357 -17.39 12.09 0.92
C GLN A 357 -18.16 11.35 -0.18
N ASN A 358 -19.45 11.10 0.04
CA ASN A 358 -20.32 10.49 -0.98
C ASN A 358 -20.30 11.27 -2.29
N SER A 359 -20.37 12.62 -2.21
CA SER A 359 -20.33 13.49 -3.38
C SER A 359 -19.08 13.34 -4.23
N ALA A 360 -17.92 13.05 -3.62
CA ALA A 360 -16.69 12.85 -4.36
C ALA A 360 -16.70 11.54 -5.18
N VAL A 361 -17.21 10.44 -4.60
CA VAL A 361 -17.32 9.16 -5.31
C VAL A 361 -18.43 9.23 -6.37
N GLN A 362 -19.55 9.88 -6.06
CA GLN A 362 -20.63 10.11 -7.02
C GLN A 362 -20.14 10.92 -8.23
N ALA A 363 -19.39 12.01 -7.99
CA ALA A 363 -18.83 12.82 -9.08
C ALA A 363 -17.91 12.00 -10.00
N TYR A 364 -17.14 11.07 -9.44
CA TYR A 364 -16.33 10.17 -10.24
C TYR A 364 -17.19 9.17 -11.03
N ALA A 365 -18.24 8.61 -10.44
CA ALA A 365 -19.18 7.76 -11.14
C ALA A 365 -19.88 8.50 -12.30
N ASP A 366 -20.31 9.75 -12.06
CA ASP A 366 -20.93 10.61 -13.08
C ASP A 366 -19.97 10.92 -14.23
N ALA A 367 -18.67 11.16 -13.91
CA ALA A 367 -17.64 11.39 -14.92
C ALA A 367 -17.38 10.13 -15.78
N LEU A 368 -17.38 8.94 -15.17
CA LEU A 368 -17.29 7.66 -15.90
C LEU A 368 -18.47 7.50 -16.86
N MET A 369 -19.70 7.75 -16.39
CA MET A 369 -20.90 7.69 -17.25
C MET A 369 -20.85 8.72 -18.37
N ALA A 370 -20.39 9.94 -18.11
CA ALA A 370 -20.22 10.98 -19.13
C ALA A 370 -19.21 10.60 -20.21
N ALA A 371 -18.16 9.82 -19.86
CA ALA A 371 -17.21 9.24 -20.80
C ALA A 371 -17.76 7.99 -21.54
N GLY A 372 -19.02 7.60 -21.25
CA GLY A 372 -19.68 6.41 -21.81
C GLY A 372 -19.28 5.09 -21.14
N GLN A 373 -18.49 5.14 -20.05
CA GLN A 373 -18.05 3.94 -19.36
C GLN A 373 -19.18 3.28 -18.55
N SER A 374 -19.16 1.95 -18.47
CA SER A 374 -20.03 1.21 -17.56
C SER A 374 -19.53 1.38 -16.13
N VAL A 375 -20.42 1.80 -15.23
CA VAL A 375 -20.10 1.96 -13.82
C VAL A 375 -21.24 1.43 -12.94
N THR A 376 -20.85 0.74 -11.87
CA THR A 376 -21.75 0.37 -10.77
C THR A 376 -21.21 1.03 -9.51
N TYR A 377 -22.01 1.84 -8.83
CA TYR A 377 -21.64 2.43 -7.55
C TYR A 377 -22.54 1.92 -6.43
N ILE A 378 -21.95 1.35 -5.39
CA ILE A 378 -22.65 0.83 -4.22
C ILE A 378 -22.19 1.57 -2.97
N GLN A 379 -23.14 2.09 -2.21
CA GLN A 379 -22.95 2.57 -0.85
C GLN A 379 -23.20 1.44 0.13
N VAL A 380 -22.24 1.13 1.00
CA VAL A 380 -22.28 0.03 1.97
C VAL A 380 -22.92 0.54 3.26
N PRO A 381 -24.17 0.14 3.61
CA PRO A 381 -24.86 0.69 4.77
C PRO A 381 -24.14 0.42 6.08
N GLY A 382 -23.86 1.47 6.86
CA GLY A 382 -23.24 1.40 8.17
C GLY A 382 -21.73 1.10 8.16
N ALA A 383 -21.12 0.93 7.00
CA ALA A 383 -19.66 0.77 6.91
C ALA A 383 -18.96 2.13 7.04
N SER A 384 -17.86 2.15 7.78
CA SER A 384 -16.94 3.26 7.89
C SER A 384 -15.81 3.12 6.86
N HIS A 385 -14.78 3.97 6.94
CA HIS A 385 -13.58 3.85 6.13
C HIS A 385 -12.82 2.55 6.43
N ALA A 386 -12.00 2.03 5.49
CA ALA A 386 -11.10 0.89 5.66
C ALA A 386 -11.78 -0.45 6.03
N PHE A 387 -13.03 -0.67 5.62
CA PHE A 387 -13.74 -1.92 5.93
C PHE A 387 -13.25 -3.15 5.13
N LEU A 388 -12.36 -2.96 4.17
CA LEU A 388 -11.67 -4.04 3.43
C LEU A 388 -10.31 -4.42 4.02
N ASP A 389 -9.81 -3.67 5.01
CA ASP A 389 -8.57 -4.00 5.71
C ASP A 389 -8.67 -5.33 6.45
N TRP A 390 -7.55 -6.06 6.45
CA TRP A 390 -7.33 -7.22 7.29
C TRP A 390 -6.03 -7.05 8.09
N LYS A 391 -6.14 -6.97 9.41
CA LYS A 391 -5.01 -6.78 10.33
C LYS A 391 -5.07 -7.78 11.47
N PRO A 392 -3.98 -8.01 12.21
CA PRO A 392 -3.99 -8.83 13.44
C PRO A 392 -4.81 -8.23 14.59
N ASP A 393 -5.77 -7.41 14.30
CA ASP A 393 -6.68 -6.72 15.21
C ASP A 393 -8.07 -7.37 15.16
N PRO A 394 -8.66 -7.79 16.29
CA PRO A 394 -9.98 -8.43 16.33
C PRO A 394 -11.11 -7.56 15.80
N GLN A 395 -11.05 -6.22 16.01
CA GLN A 395 -12.10 -5.30 15.56
C GLN A 395 -12.02 -5.10 14.05
N VAL A 396 -10.80 -4.96 13.49
CA VAL A 396 -10.58 -4.88 12.04
C VAL A 396 -11.09 -6.16 11.38
N LYS A 397 -10.75 -7.33 11.92
CA LYS A 397 -11.26 -8.63 11.42
C LYS A 397 -12.78 -8.75 11.50
N ALA A 398 -13.39 -8.27 12.58
CA ALA A 398 -14.86 -8.27 12.73
C ALA A 398 -15.51 -7.33 11.70
N THR A 399 -14.93 -6.16 11.48
CA THR A 399 -15.37 -5.19 10.46
C THR A 399 -15.28 -5.80 9.06
N PHE A 400 -14.15 -6.43 8.71
CA PHE A 400 -13.98 -7.13 7.43
C PHE A 400 -15.01 -8.26 7.25
N LYS A 401 -15.22 -9.10 8.29
CA LYS A 401 -16.23 -10.16 8.23
C LYS A 401 -17.63 -9.62 7.98
N ARG A 402 -17.98 -8.50 8.62
CA ARG A 402 -19.32 -7.87 8.50
C ARG A 402 -19.53 -7.20 7.15
N PHE A 403 -18.57 -6.45 6.67
CA PHE A 403 -18.69 -5.60 5.49
C PHE A 403 -17.82 -6.08 4.31
N GLY A 404 -16.58 -6.47 4.57
CA GLY A 404 -15.63 -6.89 3.52
C GLY A 404 -16.10 -8.14 2.79
N VAL A 405 -16.45 -9.20 3.51
CA VAL A 405 -16.84 -10.49 2.91
C VAL A 405 -18.06 -10.36 1.98
N PRO A 406 -19.22 -9.77 2.37
CA PRO A 406 -20.35 -9.63 1.47
C PRO A 406 -20.06 -8.79 0.22
N TYR A 407 -19.22 -7.76 0.36
CA TYR A 407 -18.91 -6.87 -0.76
C TYR A 407 -17.76 -7.37 -1.62
N ALA A 408 -16.87 -8.22 -1.11
CA ALA A 408 -15.96 -9.01 -1.92
C ALA A 408 -16.72 -9.94 -2.88
N ALA A 409 -17.82 -10.56 -2.42
CA ALA A 409 -18.68 -11.36 -3.28
C ALA A 409 -19.33 -10.54 -4.41
N LYS A 410 -19.79 -9.31 -4.12
CA LYS A 410 -20.32 -8.40 -5.16
C LYS A 410 -19.24 -7.94 -6.14
N MET A 411 -18.04 -7.73 -5.67
CA MET A 411 -16.88 -7.44 -6.51
C MET A 411 -16.55 -8.63 -7.42
N GLU A 412 -16.61 -9.86 -6.89
CA GLU A 412 -16.46 -11.08 -7.69
C GLU A 412 -17.59 -11.22 -8.75
N GLU A 413 -18.84 -10.94 -8.41
CA GLU A 413 -19.95 -10.90 -9.37
C GLU A 413 -19.66 -9.91 -10.52
N PHE A 414 -19.16 -8.72 -10.19
CA PHE A 414 -18.76 -7.73 -11.20
C PHE A 414 -17.62 -8.28 -12.09
N PHE A 415 -16.54 -8.82 -11.52
CA PHE A 415 -15.46 -9.40 -12.32
C PHE A 415 -15.94 -10.60 -13.14
N ASN A 416 -16.85 -11.42 -12.63
CA ASN A 416 -17.46 -12.51 -13.39
C ASN A 416 -18.20 -11.98 -14.63
N SER A 417 -18.91 -10.84 -14.54
CA SER A 417 -19.60 -10.24 -15.69
C SER A 417 -18.64 -9.77 -16.79
N VAL A 418 -17.39 -9.43 -16.43
CA VAL A 418 -16.36 -8.99 -17.37
C VAL A 418 -15.60 -10.17 -17.99
N PHE A 419 -15.17 -11.13 -17.15
CA PHE A 419 -14.29 -12.22 -17.60
C PHE A 419 -15.02 -13.48 -18.04
N TYR A 420 -16.26 -13.66 -17.60
CA TYR A 420 -17.11 -14.83 -17.87
C TYR A 420 -18.52 -14.39 -18.25
N PRO A 421 -18.69 -13.53 -19.28
CA PRO A 421 -20.00 -13.07 -19.69
C PRO A 421 -20.87 -14.27 -20.12
N LEU A 422 -22.13 -14.24 -19.71
CA LEU A 422 -23.09 -15.25 -20.16
C LEU A 422 -23.20 -15.18 -21.69
N GLN A 423 -23.11 -16.33 -22.35
CA GLN A 423 -23.33 -16.42 -23.79
C GLN A 423 -24.78 -16.00 -24.09
N PRO A 424 -25.02 -15.09 -25.02
CA PRO A 424 -26.38 -14.79 -25.44
C PRO A 424 -27.03 -16.08 -25.95
N GLY A 425 -28.04 -16.58 -25.23
CA GLY A 425 -28.82 -17.76 -25.63
C GLY A 425 -28.67 -19.00 -24.74
N ALA A 426 -27.87 -19.01 -23.69
CA ALA A 426 -27.89 -20.05 -22.68
C ALA A 426 -29.01 -19.73 -21.66
N SER A 427 -30.25 -20.14 -21.94
CA SER A 427 -31.32 -20.17 -20.93
C SER A 427 -30.97 -21.19 -19.86
N SER A 428 -30.96 -20.74 -18.59
CA SER A 428 -30.80 -21.54 -17.37
C SER A 428 -31.88 -22.63 -17.24
#